data_4ba483683b9aad7ffe3be257c1c5b1a8
#
_entry.id   4ba483683b9aad7ffe3be257c1c5b1a8
#
_cell.length_a   1.000
_cell.length_b   1.000
_cell.length_c   1.000
_cell.angle_alpha   90.00
_cell.angle_beta   90.00
_cell.angle_gamma   90.00
#
_symmetry.space_group_name_H-M   'P 1'
#
loop_
_entity.id
_entity.type
_entity.pdbx_description
1 polymer ?
#
loop_
_entity_poly.entity_id
_entity_poly.type
_entity_poly.pdbx_seq_one_letter_code
_entity_poly.pdbx_strand_id
1 'polypeptide(L)'
;CTNTSNPSVMLGAGLLAKKAVEAGLDRKPWVKTSLAPGSKVVTDYLEMSGLMPFLEALGFHLVGYGCTTCIGNSGPLPEDIAKAVEEGNLVVAAVLSGNRNFEGRINPHVKANYLASPMLVVAYALAGRMDIDFTTEPLGFDPNGKPIYLKDIWPSMEEIREAIRKTLDPELFKKEYSKVFEGDERWQALPAPTGELYQWDPESTYIQNPPFFEDLGERKVEDIRGARVLLVLGDSVTTDHISPAGAIPVKSPAGQYLISKGVKPEDFNSYGSRRGNHEVMMRGTFANIRIKNLMLDGIEGGYAKKLPEGDVDFVYNVAMRYKAEGTPLLVIAGKEYGTGSSRDWAAKG
;
A
#
# COMPACT_ATOMS: atom_id res chain seq x y z
N CYS A 1 11.39 -6.83 0.61
CA CYS A 1 10.84 -7.64 -0.49
C CYS A 1 11.91 -8.49 -1.15
N THR A 2 11.75 -9.80 -1.17
CA THR A 2 12.76 -10.73 -1.71
C THR A 2 13.04 -10.51 -3.20
N ASN A 3 12.00 -10.37 -4.03
CA ASN A 3 12.19 -10.16 -5.47
C ASN A 3 12.88 -8.83 -5.79
N THR A 4 12.49 -7.75 -5.15
CA THR A 4 13.06 -6.42 -5.41
C THR A 4 14.42 -6.19 -4.74
N SER A 5 14.94 -7.20 -4.04
CA SER A 5 16.33 -7.27 -3.55
C SER A 5 17.19 -8.24 -4.38
N ASN A 6 16.58 -9.10 -5.18
CA ASN A 6 17.30 -10.14 -5.94
C ASN A 6 17.96 -9.54 -7.19
N PRO A 7 19.30 -9.58 -7.29
CA PRO A 7 20.02 -9.01 -8.44
C PRO A 7 19.60 -9.57 -9.78
N SER A 8 19.29 -10.87 -9.87
CA SER A 8 18.94 -11.52 -11.13
C SER A 8 17.69 -10.92 -11.76
N VAL A 9 16.63 -10.66 -10.96
CA VAL A 9 15.37 -10.14 -11.49
C VAL A 9 15.37 -8.61 -11.59
N MET A 10 16.14 -7.92 -10.75
CA MET A 10 16.23 -6.45 -10.81
C MET A 10 17.13 -5.99 -11.95
N LEU A 11 18.30 -6.60 -12.15
CA LEU A 11 19.14 -6.36 -13.33
C LEU A 11 18.43 -6.82 -14.61
N GLY A 12 17.68 -7.93 -14.54
CA GLY A 12 16.83 -8.37 -15.66
C GLY A 12 15.78 -7.33 -16.04
N ALA A 13 15.14 -6.69 -15.07
CA ALA A 13 14.19 -5.60 -15.32
C ALA A 13 14.87 -4.36 -15.94
N GLY A 14 16.07 -4.00 -15.45
CA GLY A 14 16.86 -2.92 -16.02
C GLY A 14 17.32 -3.21 -17.46
N LEU A 15 17.75 -4.44 -17.76
CA LEU A 15 18.11 -4.88 -19.12
C LEU A 15 16.89 -4.86 -20.06
N LEU A 16 15.72 -5.30 -19.57
CA LEU A 16 14.47 -5.23 -20.33
C LEU A 16 14.11 -3.78 -20.66
N ALA A 17 14.19 -2.89 -19.66
CA ALA A 17 13.94 -1.46 -19.84
C ALA A 17 14.91 -0.84 -20.86
N LYS A 18 16.21 -1.19 -20.78
CA LYS A 18 17.21 -0.75 -21.75
C LYS A 18 16.85 -1.15 -23.17
N LYS A 19 16.60 -2.45 -23.40
CA LYS A 19 16.22 -2.97 -24.72
C LYS A 19 14.92 -2.33 -25.25
N ALA A 20 13.95 -2.08 -24.36
CA ALA A 20 12.70 -1.41 -24.74
C ALA A 20 12.95 0.03 -25.21
N VAL A 21 13.70 0.81 -24.43
CA VAL A 21 14.04 2.21 -24.78
C VAL A 21 14.88 2.27 -26.05
N GLU A 22 15.88 1.39 -26.20
CA GLU A 22 16.72 1.30 -27.41
C GLU A 22 15.90 0.88 -28.65
N ALA A 23 14.83 0.11 -28.47
CA ALA A 23 13.88 -0.23 -29.52
C ALA A 23 12.84 0.88 -29.81
N GLY A 24 12.88 2.00 -29.11
CA GLY A 24 11.97 3.13 -29.27
C GLY A 24 10.61 2.95 -28.56
N LEU A 25 10.50 2.00 -27.64
CA LEU A 25 9.30 1.82 -26.82
C LEU A 25 9.32 2.76 -25.61
N ASP A 26 8.12 3.21 -25.21
CA ASP A 26 7.87 3.95 -23.98
C ASP A 26 6.68 3.35 -23.23
N ARG A 27 6.55 3.63 -21.94
CA ARG A 27 5.36 3.31 -21.17
C ARG A 27 4.15 4.08 -21.69
N LYS A 28 2.96 3.53 -21.51
CA LYS A 28 1.76 4.25 -21.90
C LYS A 28 1.50 5.45 -20.97
N PRO A 29 1.01 6.59 -21.49
CA PRO A 29 0.87 7.84 -20.73
C PRO A 29 -0.10 7.71 -19.54
N TRP A 30 -1.04 6.80 -19.58
CA TRP A 30 -1.98 6.51 -18.49
C TRP A 30 -1.43 5.56 -17.41
N VAL A 31 -0.22 5.00 -17.59
CA VAL A 31 0.40 4.10 -16.62
C VAL A 31 1.31 4.89 -15.67
N LYS A 32 0.99 4.85 -14.39
CA LYS A 32 1.88 5.32 -13.34
C LYS A 32 2.89 4.22 -12.98
N THR A 33 4.17 4.54 -13.03
CA THR A 33 5.27 3.66 -12.64
C THR A 33 5.99 4.18 -11.39
N SER A 34 6.62 3.31 -10.64
CA SER A 34 7.45 3.66 -9.48
C SER A 34 8.46 2.55 -9.19
N LEU A 35 9.62 2.91 -8.64
CA LEU A 35 10.67 1.99 -8.22
C LEU A 35 10.84 2.08 -6.70
N ALA A 36 10.64 0.94 -6.00
CA ALA A 36 10.89 0.81 -4.58
C ALA A 36 11.67 -0.49 -4.31
N PRO A 37 13.00 -0.46 -4.48
CA PRO A 37 13.83 -1.64 -4.30
C PRO A 37 13.91 -2.07 -2.84
N GLY A 38 14.32 -3.30 -2.60
CA GLY A 38 14.39 -3.87 -1.25
C GLY A 38 15.48 -3.25 -0.36
N SER A 39 16.52 -2.66 -0.95
CA SER A 39 17.60 -1.97 -0.22
C SER A 39 18.35 -0.98 -1.12
N LYS A 40 19.18 -0.12 -0.51
CA LYS A 40 20.06 0.81 -1.22
C LYS A 40 21.08 0.11 -2.12
N VAL A 41 21.54 -1.07 -1.75
CA VAL A 41 22.46 -1.87 -2.58
C VAL A 41 21.89 -2.14 -3.97
N VAL A 42 20.56 -2.27 -4.09
CA VAL A 42 19.90 -2.45 -5.40
C VAL A 42 20.08 -1.23 -6.28
N THR A 43 19.93 -0.04 -5.71
CA THR A 43 20.18 1.22 -6.42
C THR A 43 21.63 1.29 -6.89
N ASP A 44 22.58 0.98 -6.01
CA ASP A 44 24.01 0.98 -6.33
C ASP A 44 24.33 0.08 -7.54
N TYR A 45 23.88 -1.16 -7.56
CA TYR A 45 24.21 -2.03 -8.69
C TYR A 45 23.43 -1.68 -9.98
N LEU A 46 22.25 -1.10 -9.89
CA LEU A 46 21.52 -0.57 -11.06
C LEU A 46 22.22 0.65 -11.65
N GLU A 47 22.78 1.53 -10.81
CA GLU A 47 23.60 2.65 -11.24
C GLU A 47 24.93 2.21 -11.86
N MET A 48 25.66 1.31 -11.18
CA MET A 48 26.93 0.77 -11.67
C MET A 48 26.79 0.01 -12.99
N SER A 49 25.66 -0.67 -13.21
CA SER A 49 25.37 -1.31 -14.49
C SER A 49 24.96 -0.35 -15.59
N GLY A 50 24.71 0.92 -15.29
CA GLY A 50 24.16 1.90 -16.22
C GLY A 50 22.71 1.64 -16.62
N LEU A 51 21.95 0.84 -15.82
CA LEU A 51 20.58 0.47 -16.14
C LEU A 51 19.54 1.39 -15.51
N MET A 52 19.90 2.15 -14.45
CA MET A 52 19.00 3.09 -13.80
C MET A 52 18.40 4.13 -14.76
N PRO A 53 19.15 4.80 -15.65
CA PRO A 53 18.59 5.78 -16.57
C PRO A 53 17.51 5.23 -17.51
N PHE A 54 17.58 3.96 -17.89
CA PHE A 54 16.56 3.31 -18.73
C PHE A 54 15.28 3.01 -17.95
N LEU A 55 15.39 2.65 -16.68
CA LEU A 55 14.21 2.51 -15.81
C LEU A 55 13.54 3.87 -15.59
N GLU A 56 14.32 4.92 -15.35
CA GLU A 56 13.84 6.30 -15.18
C GLU A 56 13.21 6.85 -16.47
N ALA A 57 13.75 6.53 -17.65
CA ALA A 57 13.16 6.89 -18.94
C ALA A 57 11.75 6.31 -19.09
N LEU A 58 11.49 5.13 -18.56
CA LEU A 58 10.15 4.53 -18.46
C LEU A 58 9.35 4.99 -17.23
N GLY A 59 9.82 6.04 -16.52
CA GLY A 59 9.16 6.63 -15.37
C GLY A 59 9.26 5.83 -14.08
N PHE A 60 10.08 4.78 -14.01
CA PHE A 60 10.36 4.04 -12.78
C PHE A 60 11.35 4.80 -11.90
N HIS A 61 10.92 5.95 -11.37
CA HIS A 61 11.73 6.75 -10.45
C HIS A 61 11.72 6.14 -9.04
N LEU A 62 12.83 6.28 -8.33
CA LEU A 62 12.97 5.86 -6.95
C LEU A 62 12.04 6.66 -6.04
N VAL A 63 11.10 5.97 -5.37
CA VAL A 63 10.13 6.58 -4.44
C VAL A 63 10.35 6.14 -2.98
N GLY A 64 11.19 5.16 -2.73
CA GLY A 64 11.51 4.64 -1.41
C GLY A 64 12.11 3.25 -1.47
N TYR A 65 12.27 2.62 -0.32
CA TYR A 65 12.85 1.29 -0.19
C TYR A 65 11.92 0.34 0.57
N GLY A 66 12.07 -0.97 0.32
CA GLY A 66 11.36 -2.01 1.05
C GLY A 66 9.88 -2.12 0.70
N CYS A 67 9.02 -2.11 1.69
CA CYS A 67 7.58 -2.38 1.53
C CYS A 67 6.76 -1.20 0.99
N THR A 68 7.37 -0.20 0.38
CA THR A 68 6.73 1.04 -0.07
C THR A 68 5.49 0.80 -0.92
N THR A 69 5.61 0.06 -2.01
CA THR A 69 4.50 -0.19 -2.94
C THR A 69 3.43 -1.09 -2.32
N CYS A 70 3.81 -2.16 -1.62
CA CYS A 70 2.86 -3.09 -1.01
C CYS A 70 1.96 -2.46 0.06
N ILE A 71 2.37 -1.32 0.63
CA ILE A 71 1.60 -0.61 1.66
C ILE A 71 0.90 0.65 1.12
N GLY A 72 0.96 0.89 -0.18
CA GLY A 72 0.29 2.03 -0.80
C GLY A 72 1.05 3.36 -0.71
N ASN A 73 2.35 3.32 -0.46
CA ASN A 73 3.19 4.52 -0.32
C ASN A 73 3.95 4.90 -1.62
N SER A 74 3.57 4.33 -2.76
CA SER A 74 4.10 4.76 -4.07
C SER A 74 3.49 6.07 -4.59
N GLY A 75 2.64 6.69 -3.81
CA GLY A 75 1.95 7.93 -4.14
C GLY A 75 0.64 7.76 -4.92
N PRO A 76 -0.15 8.83 -5.08
CA PRO A 76 -1.43 8.80 -5.77
C PRO A 76 -1.27 8.62 -7.28
N LEU A 77 -2.37 8.32 -7.96
CA LEU A 77 -2.44 8.49 -9.42
C LEU A 77 -2.40 9.98 -9.76
N PRO A 78 -1.91 10.36 -10.98
CA PRO A 78 -2.12 11.70 -11.51
C PRO A 78 -3.61 12.07 -11.46
N GLU A 79 -3.92 13.33 -11.17
CA GLU A 79 -5.28 13.78 -10.89
C GLU A 79 -6.24 13.55 -12.07
N ASP A 80 -5.78 13.81 -13.29
CA ASP A 80 -6.51 13.58 -14.53
C ASP A 80 -6.83 12.09 -14.75
N ILE A 81 -5.89 11.20 -14.42
CA ILE A 81 -6.10 9.75 -14.50
C ILE A 81 -7.07 9.28 -13.41
N ALA A 82 -6.90 9.74 -12.17
CA ALA A 82 -7.81 9.41 -11.07
C ALA A 82 -9.25 9.82 -11.40
N LYS A 83 -9.43 11.05 -11.91
CA LYS A 83 -10.72 11.57 -12.34
C LYS A 83 -11.33 10.74 -13.49
N ALA A 84 -10.54 10.40 -14.50
CA ALA A 84 -11.01 9.57 -15.61
C ALA A 84 -11.45 8.17 -15.15
N VAL A 85 -10.75 7.58 -14.18
CA VAL A 85 -11.12 6.28 -13.59
C VAL A 85 -12.45 6.38 -12.84
N GLU A 86 -12.66 7.43 -12.06
CA GLU A 86 -13.90 7.63 -11.29
C GLU A 86 -15.09 7.94 -12.20
N GLU A 87 -14.98 8.94 -13.07
CA GLU A 87 -16.06 9.38 -13.95
C GLU A 87 -16.45 8.28 -14.97
N GLY A 88 -15.45 7.56 -15.50
CA GLY A 88 -15.66 6.46 -16.43
C GLY A 88 -16.02 5.13 -15.75
N ASN A 89 -16.02 5.05 -14.42
CA ASN A 89 -16.14 3.80 -13.65
C ASN A 89 -15.24 2.68 -14.23
N LEU A 90 -14.00 3.04 -14.57
CA LEU A 90 -13.08 2.14 -15.25
C LEU A 90 -12.55 1.06 -14.30
N VAL A 91 -12.29 -0.12 -14.88
CA VAL A 91 -11.58 -1.20 -14.20
C VAL A 91 -10.09 -1.05 -14.50
N VAL A 92 -9.35 -0.56 -13.53
CA VAL A 92 -7.89 -0.45 -13.61
C VAL A 92 -7.22 -1.41 -12.64
N ALA A 93 -6.01 -1.84 -12.99
CA ALA A 93 -5.25 -2.82 -12.24
C ALA A 93 -3.87 -2.27 -11.84
N ALA A 94 -3.33 -2.78 -10.72
CA ALA A 94 -1.94 -2.63 -10.36
C ALA A 94 -1.17 -3.92 -10.63
N VAL A 95 0.01 -3.80 -11.22
CA VAL A 95 0.97 -4.89 -11.37
C VAL A 95 2.21 -4.52 -10.58
N LEU A 96 2.58 -5.31 -9.59
CA LEU A 96 3.68 -5.00 -8.69
C LEU A 96 4.54 -6.23 -8.38
N SER A 97 5.82 -6.01 -8.16
CA SER A 97 6.71 -7.01 -7.57
C SER A 97 6.80 -6.78 -6.08
N GLY A 98 6.05 -7.56 -5.33
CA GLY A 98 5.94 -7.46 -3.88
C GLY A 98 5.52 -8.79 -3.28
N ASN A 99 5.20 -8.83 -2.00
CA ASN A 99 4.74 -10.05 -1.33
C ASN A 99 3.22 -10.06 -1.03
N ARG A 100 2.53 -8.97 -1.27
CA ARG A 100 1.10 -8.80 -1.01
C ARG A 100 0.44 -7.92 -2.07
N ASN A 101 -0.80 -8.22 -2.40
CA ASN A 101 -1.60 -7.54 -3.41
C ASN A 101 -3.04 -7.25 -2.94
N PHE A 102 -3.19 -6.81 -1.70
CA PHE A 102 -4.51 -6.55 -1.13
C PHE A 102 -5.24 -5.40 -1.81
N GLU A 103 -6.52 -5.62 -2.09
CA GLU A 103 -7.41 -4.61 -2.63
C GLU A 103 -7.55 -3.39 -1.71
N GLY A 104 -7.63 -2.21 -2.31
CA GLY A 104 -7.74 -0.95 -1.59
C GLY A 104 -6.50 -0.52 -0.81
N ARG A 105 -5.46 -1.38 -0.74
CA ARG A 105 -4.21 -1.09 -0.03
C ARG A 105 -3.16 -0.45 -0.92
N ILE A 106 -2.99 -0.97 -2.14
CA ILE A 106 -1.99 -0.47 -3.09
C ILE A 106 -2.38 0.92 -3.60
N ASN A 107 -3.63 1.05 -4.07
CA ASN A 107 -4.20 2.32 -4.49
C ASN A 107 -5.75 2.25 -4.41
N PRO A 108 -6.45 3.30 -3.95
CA PRO A 108 -7.90 3.26 -3.77
C PRO A 108 -8.70 3.17 -5.08
N HIS A 109 -8.14 3.64 -6.20
CA HIS A 109 -8.82 3.60 -7.51
C HIS A 109 -8.68 2.25 -8.23
N VAL A 110 -7.79 1.38 -7.75
CA VAL A 110 -7.47 0.10 -8.40
C VAL A 110 -8.41 -0.99 -7.90
N LYS A 111 -9.05 -1.70 -8.84
CA LYS A 111 -10.01 -2.79 -8.55
C LYS A 111 -9.37 -4.18 -8.58
N ALA A 112 -8.17 -4.34 -9.14
CA ALA A 112 -7.45 -5.61 -9.20
C ALA A 112 -5.95 -5.40 -9.00
N ASN A 113 -5.29 -6.31 -8.30
CA ASN A 113 -3.86 -6.21 -8.01
C ASN A 113 -3.17 -7.54 -8.33
N TYR A 114 -2.11 -7.49 -9.14
CA TYR A 114 -1.39 -8.66 -9.61
C TYR A 114 0.06 -8.64 -9.12
N LEU A 115 0.52 -9.76 -8.59
CA LEU A 115 1.92 -9.97 -8.28
C LEU A 115 2.65 -10.52 -9.51
N ALA A 116 3.77 -9.90 -9.87
CA ALA A 116 4.59 -10.28 -11.00
C ALA A 116 6.08 -10.13 -10.69
N SER A 117 6.94 -10.72 -11.52
CA SER A 117 8.37 -10.46 -11.46
C SER A 117 8.67 -9.00 -11.85
N PRO A 118 9.79 -8.40 -11.39
CA PRO A 118 10.20 -7.06 -11.82
C PRO A 118 10.23 -6.88 -13.34
N MET A 119 10.68 -7.88 -14.09
CA MET A 119 10.67 -7.86 -15.55
C MET A 119 9.25 -7.77 -16.13
N LEU A 120 8.30 -8.55 -15.61
CA LEU A 120 6.92 -8.49 -16.07
C LEU A 120 6.24 -7.19 -15.67
N VAL A 121 6.60 -6.57 -14.56
CA VAL A 121 6.11 -5.23 -14.18
C VAL A 121 6.50 -4.20 -15.25
N VAL A 122 7.74 -4.24 -15.75
CA VAL A 122 8.17 -3.38 -16.86
C VAL A 122 7.39 -3.71 -18.14
N ALA A 123 7.20 -4.99 -18.46
CA ALA A 123 6.45 -5.42 -19.64
C ALA A 123 4.99 -4.93 -19.64
N TYR A 124 4.30 -5.03 -18.51
CA TYR A 124 2.93 -4.51 -18.37
C TYR A 124 2.87 -2.97 -18.43
N ALA A 125 3.89 -2.26 -17.95
CA ALA A 125 3.96 -0.80 -18.10
C ALA A 125 4.07 -0.37 -19.58
N LEU A 126 4.84 -1.12 -20.38
CA LEU A 126 4.96 -0.93 -21.82
C LEU A 126 3.65 -1.27 -22.55
N ALA A 127 2.98 -2.37 -22.18
CA ALA A 127 1.72 -2.78 -22.76
C ALA A 127 0.58 -1.81 -22.41
N GLY A 128 0.51 -1.33 -21.18
CA GLY A 128 -0.52 -0.41 -20.69
C GLY A 128 -1.91 -1.02 -20.54
N ARG A 129 -2.03 -2.34 -20.59
CA ARG A 129 -3.27 -3.12 -20.46
C ARG A 129 -3.00 -4.51 -19.89
N MET A 130 -4.01 -5.12 -19.29
CA MET A 130 -3.88 -6.43 -18.62
C MET A 130 -4.25 -7.62 -19.50
N ASP A 131 -5.05 -7.39 -20.55
CA ASP A 131 -5.58 -8.41 -21.46
C ASP A 131 -4.63 -8.75 -22.62
N ILE A 132 -3.37 -8.33 -22.56
CA ILE A 132 -2.35 -8.62 -23.55
C ILE A 132 -1.89 -10.09 -23.49
N ASP A 133 -1.81 -10.74 -24.63
CA ASP A 133 -1.10 -12.00 -24.80
C ASP A 133 0.36 -11.72 -25.25
N PHE A 134 1.29 -11.79 -24.33
CA PHE A 134 2.71 -11.56 -24.59
C PHE A 134 3.35 -12.54 -25.59
N THR A 135 2.68 -13.65 -25.91
CA THR A 135 3.18 -14.63 -26.88
C THR A 135 2.85 -14.27 -28.31
N THR A 136 1.75 -13.56 -28.53
CA THR A 136 1.21 -13.29 -29.86
C THR A 136 1.05 -11.81 -30.19
N GLU A 137 0.97 -10.94 -29.16
CA GLU A 137 0.75 -9.51 -29.36
C GLU A 137 2.01 -8.68 -29.12
N PRO A 138 2.24 -7.62 -29.92
CA PRO A 138 3.36 -6.71 -29.72
C PRO A 138 3.12 -5.77 -28.52
N LEU A 139 4.20 -5.42 -27.81
CA LEU A 139 4.21 -4.38 -26.76
C LEU A 139 4.02 -2.98 -27.35
N GLY A 140 4.45 -2.78 -28.58
CA GLY A 140 4.39 -1.53 -29.31
C GLY A 140 5.11 -1.63 -30.64
N PHE A 141 5.43 -0.49 -31.23
CA PHE A 141 6.10 -0.40 -32.52
C PHE A 141 7.34 0.47 -32.39
N ASP A 142 8.37 0.14 -33.15
CA ASP A 142 9.55 0.98 -33.27
C ASP A 142 9.23 2.27 -34.07
N PRO A 143 10.15 3.24 -34.16
CA PRO A 143 9.95 4.47 -34.93
C PRO A 143 9.67 4.25 -36.44
N ASN A 144 9.97 3.06 -36.97
CA ASN A 144 9.72 2.69 -38.37
C ASN A 144 8.42 1.92 -38.53
N GLY A 145 7.64 1.73 -37.47
CA GLY A 145 6.38 1.00 -37.49
C GLY A 145 6.52 -0.54 -37.42
N LYS A 146 7.71 -1.06 -37.12
CA LYS A 146 7.91 -2.50 -36.91
C LYS A 146 7.40 -2.92 -35.53
N PRO A 147 6.60 -3.98 -35.43
CA PRO A 147 6.11 -4.47 -34.15
C PRO A 147 7.26 -5.05 -33.30
N ILE A 148 7.28 -4.70 -32.02
CA ILE A 148 8.23 -5.21 -31.01
C ILE A 148 7.47 -6.09 -30.03
N TYR A 149 7.86 -7.35 -29.96
CA TYR A 149 7.28 -8.35 -29.05
C TYR A 149 8.11 -8.49 -27.78
N LEU A 150 7.53 -9.02 -26.72
CA LEU A 150 8.25 -9.24 -25.45
C LEU A 150 9.50 -10.12 -25.65
N LYS A 151 9.42 -11.14 -26.49
CA LYS A 151 10.55 -12.03 -26.82
C LYS A 151 11.74 -11.31 -27.47
N ASP A 152 11.50 -10.20 -28.17
CA ASP A 152 12.56 -9.46 -28.87
C ASP A 152 13.42 -8.64 -27.90
N ILE A 153 12.86 -8.27 -26.75
CA ILE A 153 13.52 -7.44 -25.73
C ILE A 153 13.78 -8.20 -24.43
N TRP A 154 13.34 -9.45 -24.30
CA TRP A 154 13.57 -10.25 -23.09
C TRP A 154 15.07 -10.55 -22.93
N PRO A 155 15.68 -10.20 -21.78
CA PRO A 155 17.10 -10.44 -21.60
C PRO A 155 17.39 -11.94 -21.44
N SER A 156 18.47 -12.38 -22.04
CA SER A 156 18.97 -13.74 -21.86
C SER A 156 19.55 -13.95 -20.46
N MET A 157 19.60 -15.19 -20.02
CA MET A 157 20.21 -15.54 -18.74
C MET A 157 21.71 -15.20 -18.70
N GLU A 158 22.40 -15.22 -19.85
CA GLU A 158 23.82 -14.85 -19.93
C GLU A 158 24.03 -13.35 -19.75
N GLU A 159 23.20 -12.52 -20.39
CA GLU A 159 23.22 -11.06 -20.17
C GLU A 159 23.02 -10.71 -18.68
N ILE A 160 22.07 -11.37 -18.02
CA ILE A 160 21.80 -11.17 -16.60
C ILE A 160 23.02 -11.60 -15.76
N ARG A 161 23.61 -12.77 -16.02
CA ARG A 161 24.80 -13.26 -15.31
C ARG A 161 25.98 -12.34 -15.50
N GLU A 162 26.17 -11.82 -16.70
CA GLU A 162 27.25 -10.87 -16.98
C GLU A 162 27.04 -9.55 -16.24
N ALA A 163 25.83 -9.04 -16.19
CA ALA A 163 25.49 -7.83 -15.41
C ALA A 163 25.77 -8.05 -13.92
N ILE A 164 25.39 -9.21 -13.36
CA ILE A 164 25.67 -9.56 -11.96
C ILE A 164 27.20 -9.59 -11.71
N ARG A 165 27.95 -10.28 -12.57
CA ARG A 165 29.41 -10.41 -12.42
C ARG A 165 30.13 -9.05 -12.45
N LYS A 166 29.62 -8.09 -13.23
CA LYS A 166 30.21 -6.77 -13.38
C LYS A 166 29.88 -5.82 -12.23
N THR A 167 28.77 -6.02 -11.53
CA THR A 167 28.26 -5.00 -10.62
C THR A 167 28.08 -5.49 -9.18
N LEU A 168 27.90 -6.78 -8.94
CA LEU A 168 27.68 -7.28 -7.58
C LEU A 168 29.01 -7.56 -6.89
N ASP A 169 29.44 -6.64 -6.03
CA ASP A 169 30.65 -6.74 -5.22
C ASP A 169 30.27 -6.71 -3.72
N PRO A 170 30.89 -7.56 -2.87
CA PRO A 170 30.74 -7.49 -1.41
C PRO A 170 31.00 -6.10 -0.81
N GLU A 171 31.82 -5.27 -1.44
CA GLU A 171 32.11 -3.92 -0.99
C GLU A 171 30.89 -2.98 -1.05
N LEU A 172 29.94 -3.22 -1.95
CA LEU A 172 28.68 -2.49 -1.98
C LEU A 172 27.90 -2.68 -0.67
N PHE A 173 27.84 -3.91 -0.19
CA PHE A 173 27.17 -4.21 1.07
C PHE A 173 27.89 -3.57 2.25
N LYS A 174 29.21 -3.64 2.29
CA LYS A 174 29.99 -2.99 3.34
C LYS A 174 29.81 -1.48 3.33
N LYS A 175 29.83 -0.86 2.16
CA LYS A 175 29.60 0.59 1.98
C LYS A 175 28.25 1.02 2.58
N GLU A 176 27.16 0.32 2.20
CA GLU A 176 25.82 0.71 2.62
C GLU A 176 25.55 0.35 4.09
N TYR A 177 25.98 -0.82 4.56
CA TYR A 177 25.71 -1.25 5.92
C TYR A 177 26.67 -0.67 6.97
N SER A 178 27.86 -0.20 6.61
CA SER A 178 28.76 0.49 7.55
C SER A 178 28.16 1.79 8.09
N LYS A 179 27.29 2.44 7.30
CA LYS A 179 26.65 3.73 7.64
C LYS A 179 25.23 3.60 8.14
N VAL A 180 24.72 2.38 8.35
CA VAL A 180 23.31 2.16 8.69
C VAL A 180 22.85 2.86 9.97
N PHE A 181 23.76 3.09 10.91
CA PHE A 181 23.48 3.80 12.17
C PHE A 181 23.72 5.31 12.09
N GLU A 182 24.35 5.81 11.05
CA GLU A 182 24.61 7.24 10.92
C GLU A 182 23.34 8.01 10.51
N GLY A 183 22.51 7.40 9.66
CA GLY A 183 21.34 8.07 9.10
C GLY A 183 21.70 9.25 8.18
N ASP A 184 20.70 9.99 7.72
CA ASP A 184 20.88 11.23 7.01
C ASP A 184 20.87 12.45 7.98
N GLU A 185 21.10 13.64 7.45
CA GLU A 185 21.12 14.89 8.25
C GLU A 185 19.79 15.13 8.97
N ARG A 186 18.67 14.74 8.39
CA ARG A 186 17.34 14.88 8.99
C ARG A 186 17.18 13.92 10.18
N TRP A 187 17.66 12.68 10.01
CA TRP A 187 17.67 11.71 11.11
C TRP A 187 18.55 12.18 12.28
N GLN A 188 19.74 12.69 11.99
CA GLN A 188 20.67 13.22 13.01
C GLN A 188 20.12 14.46 13.70
N ALA A 189 19.31 15.27 13.03
CA ALA A 189 18.70 16.47 13.58
C ALA A 189 17.47 16.20 14.46
N LEU A 190 16.97 14.95 14.52
CA LEU A 190 15.83 14.61 15.36
C LEU A 190 16.20 14.74 16.84
N PRO A 191 15.42 15.48 17.64
CA PRO A 191 15.63 15.55 19.07
C PRO A 191 15.37 14.17 19.70
N ALA A 192 16.38 13.61 20.36
CA ALA A 192 16.25 12.37 21.12
C ALA A 192 16.01 12.70 22.59
N PRO A 193 14.83 12.46 23.16
CA PRO A 193 14.58 12.62 24.58
C PRO A 193 15.46 11.64 25.38
N THR A 194 16.06 12.14 26.48
CA THR A 194 16.98 11.35 27.32
C THR A 194 16.34 10.84 28.61
N GLY A 195 15.02 10.97 28.78
CA GLY A 195 14.28 10.51 29.95
C GLY A 195 13.98 9.01 29.94
N GLU A 196 13.67 8.41 31.11
CA GLU A 196 13.22 7.02 31.20
C GLU A 196 11.83 6.79 30.63
N LEU A 197 11.00 7.84 30.58
CA LEU A 197 9.64 7.80 30.06
C LEU A 197 9.53 8.65 28.81
N TYR A 198 8.74 8.16 27.85
CA TYR A 198 8.39 8.92 26.64
C TYR A 198 7.57 10.16 27.03
N GLN A 199 7.97 11.31 26.50
CA GLN A 199 7.23 12.56 26.68
C GLN A 199 6.18 12.69 25.59
N TRP A 200 4.91 12.45 25.96
CA TRP A 200 3.80 12.54 25.04
C TRP A 200 3.50 13.99 24.68
N ASP A 201 3.37 14.27 23.39
CA ASP A 201 2.85 15.54 22.88
C ASP A 201 1.35 15.39 22.63
N PRO A 202 0.47 16.05 23.39
CA PRO A 202 -0.97 15.94 23.26
C PRO A 202 -1.50 16.54 21.93
N GLU A 203 -0.72 17.41 21.29
CA GLU A 203 -1.09 18.01 20.02
C GLU A 203 -0.59 17.19 18.80
N SER A 204 0.21 16.17 19.02
CA SER A 204 0.67 15.30 17.93
C SER A 204 -0.51 14.61 17.25
N THR A 205 -0.58 14.68 15.93
CA THR A 205 -1.58 13.96 15.13
C THR A 205 -1.07 12.61 14.60
N TYR A 206 0.18 12.23 14.94
CA TYR A 206 0.81 10.97 14.55
C TYR A 206 0.98 9.99 15.70
N ILE A 207 1.30 10.47 16.90
CA ILE A 207 1.55 9.64 18.08
C ILE A 207 0.76 10.21 19.24
N GLN A 208 -0.14 9.39 19.80
CA GLN A 208 -0.98 9.75 20.94
C GLN A 208 -0.79 8.73 22.07
N ASN A 209 -0.85 9.20 23.32
CA ASN A 209 -0.87 8.30 24.47
C ASN A 209 -2.14 7.43 24.41
N PRO A 210 -2.04 6.11 24.25
CA PRO A 210 -3.21 5.25 24.10
C PRO A 210 -3.86 4.97 25.46
N PRO A 211 -5.20 4.90 25.55
CA PRO A 211 -5.91 4.69 26.82
C PRO A 211 -5.95 3.22 27.28
N PHE A 212 -5.17 2.32 26.67
CA PHE A 212 -5.28 0.88 26.91
C PHE A 212 -4.90 0.45 28.32
N PHE A 213 -4.15 1.28 29.05
CA PHE A 213 -3.73 1.03 30.43
C PHE A 213 -4.47 1.88 31.45
N GLU A 214 -5.43 2.68 31.01
CA GLU A 214 -6.37 3.36 31.89
C GLU A 214 -7.42 2.33 32.35
N ASP A 215 -7.78 2.36 33.63
CA ASP A 215 -8.80 1.47 34.21
C ASP A 215 -8.47 -0.04 34.05
N LEU A 216 -7.31 -0.45 34.59
CA LEU A 216 -6.90 -1.87 34.68
C LEU A 216 -7.57 -2.65 35.84
N GLY A 217 -8.77 -2.26 36.29
CA GLY A 217 -9.49 -2.97 37.32
C GLY A 217 -9.75 -4.44 37.00
N GLU A 218 -9.98 -5.27 38.01
CA GLU A 218 -10.34 -6.67 37.82
C GLU A 218 -11.62 -6.80 36.98
N ARG A 219 -11.49 -7.31 35.75
CA ARG A 219 -12.64 -7.61 34.90
C ARG A 219 -13.03 -9.07 35.11
N LYS A 220 -14.25 -9.32 35.55
CA LYS A 220 -14.83 -10.66 35.60
C LYS A 220 -15.37 -11.03 34.22
N VAL A 221 -15.21 -12.31 33.87
CA VAL A 221 -15.88 -12.87 32.69
C VAL A 221 -17.35 -13.06 33.04
N GLU A 222 -18.23 -12.34 32.36
CA GLU A 222 -19.67 -12.37 32.58
C GLU A 222 -20.41 -12.65 31.25
N ASP A 223 -21.67 -13.07 31.34
CA ASP A 223 -22.53 -13.25 30.17
C ASP A 223 -22.76 -11.90 29.46
N ILE A 224 -22.62 -11.87 28.14
CA ILE A 224 -22.97 -10.71 27.32
C ILE A 224 -24.48 -10.70 27.11
N ARG A 225 -25.16 -9.64 27.57
CA ARG A 225 -26.63 -9.51 27.49
C ARG A 225 -27.00 -8.22 26.74
N GLY A 226 -28.08 -8.29 25.96
CA GLY A 226 -28.62 -7.11 25.24
C GLY A 226 -27.73 -6.58 24.11
N ALA A 227 -26.73 -7.34 23.67
CA ALA A 227 -25.84 -6.93 22.61
C ALA A 227 -26.56 -6.75 21.26
N ARG A 228 -26.05 -5.83 20.45
CA ARG A 228 -26.49 -5.60 19.06
C ARG A 228 -25.41 -6.04 18.09
N VAL A 229 -25.84 -6.60 16.96
CA VAL A 229 -24.93 -6.92 15.86
C VAL A 229 -24.62 -5.64 15.10
N LEU A 230 -23.34 -5.26 15.08
CA LEU A 230 -22.83 -4.12 14.34
C LEU A 230 -22.55 -4.48 12.88
N LEU A 231 -21.94 -5.66 12.68
CA LEU A 231 -21.55 -6.16 11.36
C LEU A 231 -21.85 -7.65 11.24
N VAL A 232 -22.32 -8.04 10.07
CA VAL A 232 -22.35 -9.44 9.61
C VAL A 232 -21.45 -9.52 8.38
N LEU A 233 -20.36 -10.24 8.48
CA LEU A 233 -19.31 -10.32 7.45
C LEU A 233 -19.24 -11.74 6.89
N GLY A 234 -18.86 -11.85 5.61
CA GLY A 234 -18.62 -13.13 4.95
C GLY A 234 -17.29 -13.78 5.34
N ASP A 235 -16.86 -14.74 4.52
CA ASP A 235 -15.58 -15.42 4.65
C ASP A 235 -14.41 -14.53 4.23
N SER A 236 -13.19 -14.90 4.66
CA SER A 236 -11.90 -14.31 4.24
C SER A 236 -11.78 -12.79 4.46
N VAL A 237 -12.37 -12.29 5.53
CA VAL A 237 -12.19 -10.90 5.97
C VAL A 237 -10.83 -10.77 6.65
N THR A 238 -9.87 -10.19 5.93
CA THR A 238 -8.47 -10.10 6.36
C THR A 238 -8.23 -8.95 7.34
N THR A 239 -7.05 -8.93 7.94
CA THR A 239 -6.61 -7.81 8.80
C THR A 239 -6.59 -6.45 8.07
N ASP A 240 -6.45 -6.42 6.74
CA ASP A 240 -6.56 -5.20 5.93
C ASP A 240 -8.00 -4.68 5.82
N HIS A 241 -9.00 -5.56 5.89
CA HIS A 241 -10.40 -5.15 5.97
C HIS A 241 -10.75 -4.57 7.35
N ILE A 242 -10.16 -5.15 8.41
CA ILE A 242 -10.44 -4.76 9.79
C ILE A 242 -9.69 -3.47 10.15
N SER A 243 -8.40 -3.39 9.78
CA SER A 243 -7.53 -2.24 10.06
C SER A 243 -6.82 -1.77 8.79
N PRO A 244 -7.40 -0.85 8.03
CA PRO A 244 -6.83 -0.38 6.77
C PRO A 244 -5.50 0.34 6.97
N ALA A 245 -4.64 0.29 5.95
CA ALA A 245 -3.34 0.96 5.92
C ALA A 245 -3.26 2.07 4.86
N GLY A 246 -4.20 2.09 3.91
CA GLY A 246 -4.22 2.99 2.78
C GLY A 246 -4.57 4.44 3.11
N ALA A 247 -4.88 5.22 2.08
CA ALA A 247 -5.26 6.63 2.20
C ALA A 247 -6.47 6.84 3.12
N ILE A 248 -6.48 7.98 3.80
CA ILE A 248 -7.59 8.40 4.67
C ILE A 248 -8.54 9.28 3.86
N PRO A 249 -9.79 8.83 3.60
CA PRO A 249 -10.76 9.64 2.86
C PRO A 249 -11.17 10.88 3.66
N VAL A 250 -11.30 12.03 2.99
CA VAL A 250 -11.65 13.32 3.62
C VAL A 250 -12.97 13.24 4.39
N LYS A 251 -13.98 12.60 3.83
CA LYS A 251 -15.32 12.47 4.42
C LYS A 251 -15.42 11.40 5.53
N SER A 252 -14.39 10.58 5.71
CA SER A 252 -14.40 9.54 6.74
C SER A 252 -14.32 10.12 8.16
N PRO A 253 -14.74 9.38 9.18
CA PRO A 253 -14.59 9.82 10.58
C PRO A 253 -13.13 10.17 10.94
N ALA A 254 -12.15 9.43 10.40
CA ALA A 254 -10.73 9.73 10.60
C ALA A 254 -10.30 11.02 9.89
N GLY A 255 -10.78 11.27 8.67
CA GLY A 255 -10.52 12.50 7.93
C GLY A 255 -11.10 13.72 8.65
N GLN A 256 -12.34 13.63 9.12
CA GLN A 256 -12.99 14.70 9.87
C GLN A 256 -12.29 14.98 11.21
N TYR A 257 -11.80 13.93 11.89
CA TYR A 257 -10.98 14.09 13.07
C TYR A 257 -9.69 14.86 12.77
N LEU A 258 -8.99 14.52 11.70
CA LEU A 258 -7.76 15.21 11.30
C LEU A 258 -8.03 16.69 10.95
N ILE A 259 -9.11 16.98 10.23
CA ILE A 259 -9.53 18.37 9.96
C ILE A 259 -9.79 19.13 11.26
N SER A 260 -10.47 18.51 12.23
CA SER A 260 -10.74 19.14 13.55
C SER A 260 -9.45 19.43 14.34
N LYS A 261 -8.35 18.74 14.02
CA LYS A 261 -7.00 18.96 14.56
C LYS A 261 -6.16 19.92 13.69
N GLY A 262 -6.74 20.55 12.68
CA GLY A 262 -6.06 21.51 11.81
C GLY A 262 -5.19 20.88 10.71
N VAL A 263 -5.25 19.56 10.49
CA VAL A 263 -4.52 18.88 9.41
C VAL A 263 -5.27 19.07 8.10
N LYS A 264 -4.59 19.57 7.09
CA LYS A 264 -5.16 19.73 5.75
C LYS A 264 -5.31 18.38 5.03
N PRO A 265 -6.28 18.23 4.10
CA PRO A 265 -6.47 16.99 3.34
C PRO A 265 -5.22 16.47 2.61
N GLU A 266 -4.42 17.36 2.05
CA GLU A 266 -3.15 17.03 1.39
C GLU A 266 -2.10 16.43 2.34
N ASP A 267 -2.20 16.71 3.65
CA ASP A 267 -1.29 16.26 4.69
C ASP A 267 -1.81 15.05 5.48
N PHE A 268 -2.96 14.49 5.10
CA PHE A 268 -3.56 13.35 5.81
C PHE A 268 -2.65 12.14 5.86
N ASN A 269 -1.89 11.92 4.78
CA ASN A 269 -1.08 10.73 4.63
C ASN A 269 -1.95 9.45 4.63
N SER A 270 -1.56 8.40 5.32
CA SER A 270 -2.27 7.11 5.35
C SER A 270 -2.57 6.65 6.78
N TYR A 271 -3.54 5.72 6.92
CA TYR A 271 -3.76 5.01 8.18
C TYR A 271 -2.47 4.34 8.69
N GLY A 272 -1.69 3.74 7.78
CA GLY A 272 -0.44 3.08 8.14
C GLY A 272 0.61 4.02 8.73
N SER A 273 0.72 5.26 8.23
CA SER A 273 1.64 6.27 8.78
C SER A 273 1.17 6.86 10.10
N ARG A 274 -0.13 6.83 10.38
CA ARG A 274 -0.73 7.34 11.64
C ARG A 274 -1.08 6.24 12.65
N ARG A 275 -0.55 5.04 12.47
CA ARG A 275 -0.82 3.90 13.37
C ARG A 275 -0.44 4.11 14.84
N GLY A 276 0.37 5.12 15.15
CA GLY A 276 0.66 5.56 16.52
C GLY A 276 -0.41 6.45 17.15
N ASN A 277 -1.45 6.81 16.40
CA ASN A 277 -2.56 7.62 16.87
C ASN A 277 -3.84 6.75 16.95
N HIS A 278 -4.22 6.34 18.16
CA HIS A 278 -5.38 5.49 18.40
C HIS A 278 -6.70 6.15 17.95
N GLU A 279 -6.80 7.48 18.01
CA GLU A 279 -7.98 8.21 17.59
C GLU A 279 -8.23 8.11 16.08
N VAL A 280 -7.15 8.12 15.27
CA VAL A 280 -7.23 7.86 13.84
C VAL A 280 -7.56 6.40 13.57
N MET A 281 -6.89 5.48 14.28
CA MET A 281 -7.03 4.05 14.02
C MET A 281 -8.39 3.49 14.43
N MET A 282 -8.96 3.94 15.56
CA MET A 282 -10.34 3.56 15.94
C MET A 282 -11.36 4.00 14.89
N ARG A 283 -11.19 5.21 14.33
CA ARG A 283 -12.06 5.74 13.28
C ARG A 283 -11.86 5.04 11.94
N GLY A 284 -10.72 4.37 11.78
CA GLY A 284 -10.37 3.54 10.62
C GLY A 284 -10.77 2.07 10.75
N THR A 285 -11.21 1.62 11.91
CA THR A 285 -11.63 0.22 12.11
C THR A 285 -12.82 -0.10 11.23
N PHE A 286 -12.69 -1.16 10.43
CA PHE A 286 -13.62 -1.56 9.37
C PHE A 286 -13.88 -0.50 8.27
N ALA A 287 -13.02 0.50 8.12
CA ALA A 287 -13.18 1.55 7.10
C ALA A 287 -12.64 1.14 5.71
N ASN A 288 -12.31 -0.13 5.50
CA ASN A 288 -11.87 -0.61 4.19
C ASN A 288 -12.98 -0.43 3.14
N ILE A 289 -12.62 0.11 1.97
CA ILE A 289 -13.56 0.42 0.88
C ILE A 289 -14.20 -0.82 0.22
N ARG A 290 -13.66 -2.01 0.48
CA ARG A 290 -14.13 -3.29 -0.09
C ARG A 290 -14.85 -4.18 0.91
N ILE A 291 -14.93 -3.79 2.16
CA ILE A 291 -15.67 -4.56 3.17
C ILE A 291 -17.16 -4.58 2.83
N LYS A 292 -17.79 -5.72 3.02
CA LYS A 292 -19.24 -5.88 2.78
C LYS A 292 -19.92 -6.30 4.06
N ASN A 293 -20.76 -5.41 4.59
CA ASN A 293 -21.65 -5.74 5.69
C ASN A 293 -22.93 -6.34 5.11
N LEU A 294 -23.16 -7.63 5.37
CA LEU A 294 -24.34 -8.38 4.86
C LEU A 294 -25.66 -7.89 5.43
N MET A 295 -25.65 -6.99 6.42
CA MET A 295 -26.85 -6.28 6.89
C MET A 295 -27.26 -5.12 5.96
N LEU A 296 -26.46 -4.80 4.94
CA LEU A 296 -26.67 -3.70 3.99
C LEU A 296 -26.76 -4.25 2.56
N ASP A 297 -27.89 -4.04 1.90
CA ASP A 297 -28.07 -4.51 0.53
C ASP A 297 -27.24 -3.71 -0.46
N GLY A 298 -26.20 -4.34 -1.04
CA GLY A 298 -25.41 -3.78 -2.15
C GLY A 298 -24.46 -2.64 -1.79
N ILE A 299 -24.30 -2.27 -0.52
CA ILE A 299 -23.39 -1.22 -0.07
C ILE A 299 -22.04 -1.83 0.27
N GLU A 300 -20.99 -1.38 -0.43
CA GLU A 300 -19.59 -1.67 -0.09
C GLU A 300 -18.98 -0.54 0.72
N GLY A 301 -18.00 -0.87 1.55
CA GLY A 301 -17.27 0.08 2.39
C GLY A 301 -17.64 -0.01 3.87
N GLY A 302 -17.00 0.80 4.67
CA GLY A 302 -17.08 0.78 6.14
C GLY A 302 -18.38 1.37 6.70
N TYR A 303 -19.52 0.80 6.35
CA TYR A 303 -20.84 1.26 6.78
C TYR A 303 -21.56 0.22 7.66
N ALA A 304 -22.37 0.72 8.58
CA ALA A 304 -23.24 -0.09 9.44
C ALA A 304 -24.63 0.52 9.54
N LYS A 305 -25.60 -0.27 9.97
CA LYS A 305 -26.98 0.15 10.21
C LYS A 305 -27.25 0.24 11.71
N LYS A 306 -27.71 1.40 12.17
CA LYS A 306 -28.18 1.55 13.55
C LYS A 306 -29.59 0.96 13.67
N LEU A 307 -29.80 0.06 14.57
CA LEU A 307 -31.09 -0.55 14.86
C LEU A 307 -31.63 -0.04 16.20
N PRO A 308 -32.97 0.16 16.36
CA PRO A 308 -34.04 -0.19 15.39
C PRO A 308 -34.28 0.85 14.29
N GLU A 309 -33.67 2.05 14.33
CA GLU A 309 -33.97 3.19 13.47
C GLU A 309 -33.75 2.89 11.97
N GLY A 310 -32.75 2.10 11.67
CA GLY A 310 -32.46 1.63 10.31
C GLY A 310 -31.58 2.57 9.48
N ASP A 311 -31.12 3.67 10.06
CA ASP A 311 -30.21 4.61 9.39
C ASP A 311 -28.81 4.01 9.21
N VAL A 312 -28.20 4.35 8.08
CA VAL A 312 -26.87 3.85 7.66
C VAL A 312 -25.85 4.97 7.79
N ASP A 313 -24.74 4.69 8.46
CA ASP A 313 -23.63 5.61 8.64
C ASP A 313 -22.31 4.82 8.71
N PHE A 314 -21.18 5.51 8.81
CA PHE A 314 -19.89 4.88 9.02
C PHE A 314 -19.91 3.97 10.26
N VAL A 315 -19.22 2.82 10.19
CA VAL A 315 -19.15 1.84 11.30
C VAL A 315 -18.78 2.52 12.61
N TYR A 316 -17.77 3.41 12.60
CA TYR A 316 -17.36 4.15 13.78
C TYR A 316 -18.50 4.97 14.39
N ASN A 317 -19.22 5.74 13.57
CA ASN A 317 -20.31 6.59 14.06
C ASN A 317 -21.43 5.75 14.68
N VAL A 318 -21.83 4.66 14.03
CA VAL A 318 -22.85 3.75 14.55
C VAL A 318 -22.39 3.11 15.86
N ALA A 319 -21.14 2.66 15.92
CA ALA A 319 -20.56 2.08 17.14
C ALA A 319 -20.54 3.05 18.31
N MET A 320 -20.19 4.32 18.05
CA MET A 320 -20.16 5.36 19.07
C MET A 320 -21.57 5.73 19.60
N ARG A 321 -22.59 5.64 18.75
CA ARG A 321 -24.00 5.82 19.18
C ARG A 321 -24.42 4.70 20.12
N TYR A 322 -24.12 3.44 19.79
CA TYR A 322 -24.40 2.30 20.67
C TYR A 322 -23.60 2.38 21.97
N LYS A 323 -22.34 2.81 21.90
CA LYS A 323 -21.51 3.03 23.10
C LYS A 323 -22.11 4.05 24.05
N ALA A 324 -22.64 5.16 23.51
CA ALA A 324 -23.33 6.20 24.29
C ALA A 324 -24.63 5.67 24.96
N GLU A 325 -25.27 4.66 24.37
CA GLU A 325 -26.44 3.97 24.93
C GLU A 325 -26.07 2.85 25.91
N GLY A 326 -24.77 2.56 26.10
CA GLY A 326 -24.30 1.45 26.93
C GLY A 326 -24.59 0.06 26.34
N THR A 327 -24.84 -0.02 25.03
CA THR A 327 -25.21 -1.25 24.32
C THR A 327 -23.96 -2.01 23.88
N PRO A 328 -23.73 -3.25 24.33
CA PRO A 328 -22.64 -4.08 23.83
C PRO A 328 -22.81 -4.41 22.35
N LEU A 329 -21.69 -4.56 21.65
CA LEU A 329 -21.66 -4.83 20.22
C LEU A 329 -21.04 -6.19 19.88
N LEU A 330 -21.54 -6.79 18.81
CA LEU A 330 -21.04 -8.03 18.23
C LEU A 330 -20.70 -7.83 16.75
N VAL A 331 -19.61 -8.46 16.32
CA VAL A 331 -19.27 -8.67 14.92
C VAL A 331 -19.36 -10.16 14.64
N ILE A 332 -20.16 -10.55 13.66
CA ILE A 332 -20.30 -11.94 13.21
C ILE A 332 -19.58 -12.05 11.88
N ALA A 333 -18.66 -13.00 11.75
CA ALA A 333 -17.88 -13.21 10.54
C ALA A 333 -17.82 -14.68 10.16
N GLY A 334 -17.56 -14.96 8.89
CA GLY A 334 -17.36 -16.29 8.35
C GLY A 334 -15.97 -16.86 8.62
N LYS A 335 -15.57 -17.82 7.79
CA LYS A 335 -14.26 -18.50 7.89
C LYS A 335 -13.11 -17.53 7.61
N GLU A 336 -11.92 -17.85 8.17
CA GLU A 336 -10.66 -17.11 7.91
C GLU A 336 -10.71 -15.63 8.30
N TYR A 337 -11.56 -15.24 9.25
CA TYR A 337 -11.58 -13.90 9.79
C TYR A 337 -10.24 -13.54 10.45
N GLY A 338 -9.69 -12.36 10.13
CA GLY A 338 -8.44 -11.87 10.69
C GLY A 338 -7.16 -12.50 10.12
N THR A 339 -7.25 -13.26 9.03
CA THR A 339 -6.08 -13.75 8.30
C THR A 339 -5.36 -12.62 7.58
N GLY A 340 -4.08 -12.83 7.20
CA GLY A 340 -3.30 -11.85 6.43
C GLY A 340 -2.12 -11.27 7.20
N SER A 341 -1.85 -9.96 7.05
CA SER A 341 -0.74 -9.29 7.72
C SER A 341 -0.96 -9.22 9.23
N SER A 342 0.11 -9.41 10.02
CA SER A 342 0.08 -9.15 11.46
C SER A 342 -0.21 -7.69 11.72
N ARG A 343 -1.38 -7.39 12.29
CA ARG A 343 -1.80 -6.04 12.68
C ARG A 343 -2.47 -6.09 14.03
N ASP A 344 -1.83 -5.48 15.00
CA ASP A 344 -2.38 -5.37 16.36
C ASP A 344 -3.64 -4.50 16.40
N TRP A 345 -3.77 -3.51 15.53
CA TRP A 345 -4.97 -2.69 15.41
C TRP A 345 -6.21 -3.47 14.96
N ALA A 346 -6.04 -4.60 14.29
CA ALA A 346 -7.16 -5.50 13.99
C ALA A 346 -7.82 -6.09 15.27
N ALA A 347 -7.11 -6.06 16.39
CA ALA A 347 -7.63 -6.46 17.70
C ALA A 347 -7.94 -5.27 18.64
N LYS A 348 -7.23 -4.16 18.49
CA LYS A 348 -7.33 -2.98 19.38
C LYS A 348 -8.37 -1.96 18.93
N GLY A 349 -8.63 -1.87 17.63
CA GLY A 349 -9.49 -0.87 16.99
C GLY A 349 -10.99 -1.04 17.18
#